data_0adc6b42d3c99a6d95ac6df8d1245f52
#
_entry.id   0adc6b42d3c99a6d95ac6df8d1245f52
#
_cell.length_a   1.000
_cell.length_b   1.000
_cell.length_c   1.000
_cell.angle_alpha   90.00
_cell.angle_beta   90.00
_cell.angle_gamma   90.00
#
_symmetry.space_group_name_H-M   'P 1'
#
loop_
_entity.id
_entity.type
_entity.pdbx_description
1 polymer ?
#
loop_
_entity_poly.entity_id
_entity_poly.type
_entity_poly.pdbx_seq_one_letter_code
_entity_poly.pdbx_strand_id
1 'polypeptide(L)'
;GTATEIYDYLKLLFARIGLTYSPISGLEVKRDQVSDVVDIVKSMPQGSKLLLLAPIHLEAQRSLKDKLGVLAQQGFSRVLHNNETVKISEVTAKNTEELYLIVDRVVTADDEDFLNRLADAVQIAFYEGKGSLALKEVDRDQMHRFSNRFERDGMTFLEPNIHLFSFNNPFGACPKCEGYGDIIGIDPELVIPNTGLSVYDNAIFPWRGESMSYHRDQLVNRAYEFDF
;
A
#
# COMPACT_ATOMS: atom_id res chain seq x y z
N GLY A 1 -16.58 27.31 14.92
CA GLY A 1 -15.22 27.79 14.85
C GLY A 1 -15.01 28.55 13.56
N THR A 2 -14.54 29.76 13.62
CA THR A 2 -14.15 30.54 12.45
C THR A 2 -13.00 29.82 11.75
N ALA A 3 -13.29 29.16 10.63
CA ALA A 3 -12.25 28.76 9.70
C ALA A 3 -11.61 30.07 9.19
N THR A 4 -10.41 30.33 9.61
CA THR A 4 -9.68 31.51 9.12
C THR A 4 -9.28 31.22 7.68
N GLU A 5 -9.22 32.24 6.82
CA GLU A 5 -8.72 32.14 5.44
C GLU A 5 -7.36 31.43 5.38
N ILE A 6 -6.54 31.54 6.41
CA ILE A 6 -5.25 30.85 6.57
C ILE A 6 -5.41 29.34 6.40
N TYR A 7 -6.47 28.72 6.92
CA TYR A 7 -6.72 27.29 6.78
C TYR A 7 -6.90 26.88 5.31
N ASP A 8 -7.60 27.69 4.53
CA ASP A 8 -7.83 27.42 3.11
C ASP A 8 -6.54 27.51 2.30
N TYR A 9 -5.68 28.48 2.63
CA TYR A 9 -4.34 28.56 2.04
C TYR A 9 -3.45 27.37 2.44
N LEU A 10 -3.49 26.94 3.70
CA LEU A 10 -2.71 25.78 4.16
C LEU A 10 -3.16 24.49 3.47
N LYS A 11 -4.47 24.24 3.34
CA LYS A 11 -4.99 23.09 2.59
C LYS A 11 -4.43 23.06 1.16
N LEU A 12 -4.50 24.21 0.47
CA LEU A 12 -4.02 24.33 -0.89
C LEU A 12 -2.50 24.10 -0.97
N LEU A 13 -1.76 24.69 -0.04
CA LEU A 13 -0.31 24.56 0.04
C LEU A 13 0.10 23.09 0.21
N PHE A 14 -0.42 22.42 1.23
CA PHE A 14 -0.11 21.00 1.49
C PHE A 14 -0.58 20.07 0.37
N ALA A 15 -1.71 20.37 -0.28
CA ALA A 15 -2.21 19.61 -1.41
C ALA A 15 -1.29 19.74 -2.66
N ARG A 16 -0.55 20.84 -2.81
CA ARG A 16 0.26 21.13 -3.98
C ARG A 16 1.73 20.79 -3.83
N ILE A 17 2.31 21.06 -2.67
CA ILE A 17 3.73 20.91 -2.41
C ILE A 17 4.04 20.08 -1.17
N GLY A 18 3.02 19.57 -0.48
CA GLY A 18 3.21 18.70 0.68
C GLY A 18 3.88 17.38 0.28
N LEU A 19 4.82 16.93 1.10
CA LEU A 19 5.46 15.64 0.96
C LEU A 19 4.82 14.65 1.92
N THR A 20 4.58 13.42 1.44
CA THR A 20 4.07 12.34 2.27
C THR A 20 5.24 11.46 2.71
N TYR A 21 5.29 11.12 3.99
CA TYR A 21 6.32 10.25 4.54
C TYR A 21 5.68 9.00 5.14
N SER A 22 6.34 7.85 4.95
CA SER A 22 5.92 6.61 5.59
C SER A 22 6.12 6.70 7.10
N PRO A 23 5.11 6.34 7.93
CA PRO A 23 5.28 6.30 9.37
C PRO A 23 6.17 5.15 9.86
N ILE A 24 6.49 4.18 8.99
CA ILE A 24 7.33 3.03 9.32
C ILE A 24 8.81 3.38 9.12
N SER A 25 9.19 3.80 7.92
CA SER A 25 10.59 4.08 7.56
C SER A 25 10.99 5.53 7.67
N GLY A 26 10.03 6.47 7.76
CA GLY A 26 10.30 7.92 7.67
C GLY A 26 10.74 8.37 6.28
N LEU A 27 10.72 7.50 5.27
CA LEU A 27 11.10 7.83 3.91
C LEU A 27 9.93 8.43 3.14
N GLU A 28 10.26 9.28 2.17
CA GLU A 28 9.28 9.90 1.31
C GLU A 28 8.51 8.88 0.48
N VAL A 29 7.19 9.04 0.41
CA VAL A 29 6.29 8.29 -0.46
C VAL A 29 6.10 9.08 -1.75
N LYS A 30 6.55 8.55 -2.86
CA LYS A 30 6.40 9.15 -4.18
C LYS A 30 6.06 8.09 -5.22
N ARG A 31 5.54 8.53 -6.35
CA ARG A 31 5.39 7.70 -7.54
C ARG A 31 6.61 7.89 -8.42
N ASP A 32 7.19 6.78 -8.84
CA ASP A 32 8.21 6.84 -9.87
C ASP A 32 7.54 6.96 -11.24
N GLN A 33 8.05 7.89 -12.05
CA GLN A 33 7.61 8.10 -13.43
C GLN A 33 8.57 7.41 -14.39
N VAL A 34 8.14 7.28 -15.64
CA VAL A 34 9.01 6.76 -16.71
C VAL A 34 10.31 7.57 -16.83
N SER A 35 10.20 8.91 -16.69
CA SER A 35 11.35 9.83 -16.68
C SER A 35 12.37 9.49 -15.60
N ASP A 36 11.91 9.15 -14.39
CA ASP A 36 12.80 8.85 -13.25
C ASP A 36 13.66 7.61 -13.54
N VAL A 37 13.05 6.59 -14.16
CA VAL A 37 13.77 5.37 -14.58
C VAL A 37 14.77 5.69 -15.69
N VAL A 38 14.36 6.48 -16.68
CA VAL A 38 15.22 6.89 -17.79
C VAL A 38 16.41 7.71 -17.28
N ASP A 39 16.20 8.65 -16.34
CA ASP A 39 17.25 9.47 -15.78
C ASP A 39 18.26 8.66 -14.96
N ILE A 40 17.81 7.65 -14.24
CA ILE A 40 18.70 6.70 -13.55
C ILE A 40 19.54 5.94 -14.57
N VAL A 41 18.94 5.42 -15.65
CA VAL A 41 19.67 4.70 -16.70
C VAL A 41 20.69 5.62 -17.39
N LYS A 42 20.35 6.90 -17.65
CA LYS A 42 21.29 7.89 -18.20
C LYS A 42 22.48 8.16 -17.27
N SER A 43 22.30 8.04 -15.96
CA SER A 43 23.39 8.23 -14.99
C SER A 43 24.36 7.05 -14.93
N MET A 44 24.01 5.91 -15.54
CA MET A 44 24.83 4.71 -15.55
C MET A 44 25.93 4.79 -16.64
N PRO A 45 27.05 4.08 -16.47
CA PRO A 45 28.10 4.04 -17.50
C PRO A 45 27.57 3.52 -18.83
N GLN A 46 28.02 4.09 -19.94
CA GLN A 46 27.71 3.57 -21.27
C GLN A 46 28.20 2.13 -21.43
N GLY A 47 27.42 1.33 -22.14
CA GLY A 47 27.70 -0.10 -22.34
C GLY A 47 27.26 -1.02 -21.19
N SER A 48 26.66 -0.47 -20.11
CA SER A 48 26.10 -1.28 -19.03
C SER A 48 24.95 -2.17 -19.53
N LYS A 49 24.96 -3.43 -19.16
CA LYS A 49 23.92 -4.39 -19.55
C LYS A 49 22.83 -4.41 -18.50
N LEU A 50 21.59 -4.12 -18.90
CA LEU A 50 20.45 -4.01 -18.03
C LEU A 50 19.34 -4.99 -18.45
N LEU A 51 18.66 -5.56 -17.45
CA LEU A 51 17.39 -6.26 -17.62
C LEU A 51 16.28 -5.38 -17.05
N LEU A 52 15.28 -5.12 -17.88
CA LEU A 52 14.05 -4.48 -17.47
C LEU A 52 13.05 -5.55 -17.06
N LEU A 53 12.61 -5.52 -15.81
CA LEU A 53 11.92 -6.61 -15.14
C LEU A 53 10.56 -6.14 -14.62
N ALA A 54 9.53 -6.96 -14.81
CA ALA A 54 8.23 -6.78 -14.19
C ALA A 54 7.96 -7.93 -13.21
N PRO A 55 7.63 -7.67 -11.93
CA PRO A 55 7.27 -8.74 -11.01
C PRO A 55 6.00 -9.45 -11.49
N ILE A 56 5.98 -10.77 -11.41
CA ILE A 56 4.82 -11.58 -11.82
C ILE A 56 3.86 -11.69 -10.63
N HIS A 57 2.67 -11.13 -10.79
CA HIS A 57 1.59 -11.21 -9.81
C HIS A 57 0.55 -12.25 -10.24
N LEU A 58 0.18 -13.15 -9.31
CA LEU A 58 -0.94 -14.06 -9.50
C LEU A 58 -2.24 -13.38 -9.06
N GLU A 59 -3.28 -13.55 -9.87
CA GLU A 59 -4.65 -13.20 -9.50
C GLU A 59 -5.28 -14.37 -8.74
N ALA A 60 -6.21 -14.04 -7.83
CA ALA A 60 -6.99 -15.07 -7.16
C ALA A 60 -7.65 -15.98 -8.20
N GLN A 61 -7.45 -17.31 -8.06
CA GLN A 61 -7.97 -18.36 -8.94
C GLN A 61 -7.19 -18.62 -10.25
N ARG A 62 -6.06 -17.95 -10.52
CA ARG A 62 -5.21 -18.31 -11.66
C ARG A 62 -3.95 -19.05 -11.24
N SER A 63 -3.61 -20.11 -11.96
CA SER A 63 -2.34 -20.81 -11.76
C SER A 63 -1.17 -20.03 -12.36
N LEU A 64 0.04 -20.23 -11.83
CA LEU A 64 1.24 -19.66 -12.41
C LEU A 64 1.43 -20.10 -13.88
N LYS A 65 1.09 -21.36 -14.19
CA LYS A 65 1.17 -21.90 -15.55
C LYS A 65 0.27 -21.14 -16.52
N ASP A 66 -0.96 -20.81 -16.11
CA ASP A 66 -1.90 -20.04 -16.95
C ASP A 66 -1.40 -18.62 -17.18
N LYS A 67 -0.89 -17.95 -16.12
CA LYS A 67 -0.29 -16.61 -16.26
C LYS A 67 0.90 -16.63 -17.22
N LEU A 68 1.82 -17.59 -17.09
CA LEU A 68 2.97 -17.74 -17.99
C LEU A 68 2.53 -18.04 -19.43
N GLY A 69 1.46 -18.84 -19.61
CA GLY A 69 0.87 -19.07 -20.93
C GLY A 69 0.36 -17.80 -21.60
N VAL A 70 -0.32 -16.94 -20.85
CA VAL A 70 -0.78 -15.64 -21.37
C VAL A 70 0.40 -14.74 -21.74
N LEU A 71 1.42 -14.64 -20.89
CA LEU A 71 2.63 -13.86 -21.18
C LEU A 71 3.36 -14.36 -22.43
N ALA A 72 3.41 -15.68 -22.64
CA ALA A 72 3.98 -16.26 -23.85
C ALA A 72 3.17 -15.90 -25.12
N GLN A 73 1.83 -15.88 -25.03
CA GLN A 73 0.95 -15.44 -26.14
C GLN A 73 1.10 -13.94 -26.44
N GLN A 74 1.44 -13.12 -25.47
CA GLN A 74 1.77 -11.70 -25.63
C GLN A 74 3.15 -11.46 -26.27
N GLY A 75 3.94 -12.53 -26.51
CA GLY A 75 5.24 -12.44 -27.16
C GLY A 75 6.45 -12.46 -26.22
N PHE A 76 6.23 -12.53 -24.91
CA PHE A 76 7.31 -12.65 -23.95
C PHE A 76 7.86 -14.09 -23.97
N SER A 77 9.17 -14.22 -23.86
CA SER A 77 9.82 -15.53 -23.98
C SER A 77 10.63 -15.96 -22.75
N ARG A 78 10.97 -15.03 -21.87
CA ARG A 78 11.91 -15.28 -20.77
C ARG A 78 11.49 -14.60 -19.46
N VAL A 79 11.88 -15.25 -18.38
CA VAL A 79 11.75 -14.75 -17.01
C VAL A 79 13.11 -14.81 -16.31
N LEU A 80 13.26 -13.98 -15.29
CA LEU A 80 14.32 -14.10 -14.30
C LEU A 80 13.75 -14.87 -13.11
N HIS A 81 14.37 -15.98 -12.73
CA HIS A 81 14.00 -16.78 -11.57
C HIS A 81 15.27 -17.12 -10.80
N ASN A 82 15.31 -16.84 -9.52
CA ASN A 82 16.48 -17.05 -8.66
C ASN A 82 17.78 -16.52 -9.29
N ASN A 83 17.72 -15.31 -9.84
CA ASN A 83 18.84 -14.65 -10.49
C ASN A 83 19.28 -15.26 -11.84
N GLU A 84 18.60 -16.30 -12.34
CA GLU A 84 18.88 -16.96 -13.61
C GLU A 84 17.81 -16.63 -14.67
N THR A 85 18.26 -16.44 -15.91
CA THR A 85 17.34 -16.25 -17.04
C THR A 85 16.86 -17.58 -17.57
N VAL A 86 15.57 -17.85 -17.45
CA VAL A 86 14.91 -19.10 -17.87
C VAL A 86 13.87 -18.80 -18.95
N LYS A 87 13.64 -19.73 -19.89
CA LYS A 87 12.51 -19.61 -20.82
C LYS A 87 11.19 -19.82 -20.07
N ILE A 88 10.15 -19.08 -20.48
CA ILE A 88 8.82 -19.21 -19.88
C ILE A 88 8.31 -20.66 -19.90
N SER A 89 8.60 -21.41 -20.99
CA SER A 89 8.22 -22.81 -21.15
C SER A 89 8.93 -23.79 -20.20
N GLU A 90 10.05 -23.37 -19.62
CA GLU A 90 10.91 -24.20 -18.78
C GLU A 90 10.77 -23.87 -17.28
N VAL A 91 9.89 -22.94 -16.93
CA VAL A 91 9.68 -22.52 -15.54
C VAL A 91 9.03 -23.64 -14.74
N THR A 92 9.70 -24.05 -13.68
CA THR A 92 9.24 -25.10 -12.73
C THR A 92 8.87 -24.50 -11.36
N ALA A 93 8.89 -23.17 -11.23
CA ALA A 93 8.57 -22.48 -9.99
C ALA A 93 7.16 -22.83 -9.49
N LYS A 94 7.02 -23.02 -8.18
CA LYS A 94 5.73 -23.29 -7.52
C LYS A 94 5.03 -22.02 -7.02
N ASN A 95 5.78 -20.95 -6.86
CA ASN A 95 5.31 -19.64 -6.41
C ASN A 95 5.90 -18.52 -7.31
N THR A 96 5.52 -17.27 -7.02
CA THR A 96 6.00 -16.10 -7.76
C THR A 96 7.10 -15.33 -7.03
N GLU A 97 7.55 -15.81 -5.89
CA GLU A 97 8.65 -15.20 -5.17
C GLU A 97 9.90 -15.23 -6.06
N GLU A 98 10.55 -14.05 -6.17
CA GLU A 98 11.73 -13.86 -7.02
C GLU A 98 11.55 -14.22 -8.51
N LEU A 99 10.30 -14.26 -8.99
CA LEU A 99 9.99 -14.50 -10.39
C LEU A 99 9.60 -13.18 -11.07
N TYR A 100 10.41 -12.78 -12.04
CA TYR A 100 10.21 -11.55 -12.81
C TYR A 100 10.11 -11.85 -14.31
N LEU A 101 9.16 -11.22 -14.97
CA LEU A 101 9.11 -11.18 -16.42
C LEU A 101 10.27 -10.31 -16.94
N ILE A 102 11.03 -10.79 -17.90
CA ILE A 102 12.01 -9.97 -18.63
C ILE A 102 11.27 -9.27 -19.77
N VAL A 103 11.04 -7.97 -19.58
CA VAL A 103 10.34 -7.15 -20.58
C VAL A 103 11.29 -6.76 -21.70
N ASP A 104 12.48 -6.28 -21.38
CA ASP A 104 13.52 -5.96 -22.37
C ASP A 104 14.91 -6.17 -21.79
N ARG A 105 15.89 -6.24 -22.69
CA ARG A 105 17.32 -6.29 -22.40
C ARG A 105 17.97 -5.17 -23.17
N VAL A 106 18.55 -4.26 -22.46
CA VAL A 106 19.14 -3.07 -23.06
C VAL A 106 20.60 -2.95 -22.68
N VAL A 107 21.36 -2.33 -23.55
CA VAL A 107 22.73 -1.86 -23.29
C VAL A 107 22.68 -0.35 -23.31
N THR A 108 23.14 0.29 -22.25
CA THR A 108 23.06 1.75 -22.12
C THR A 108 23.78 2.45 -23.26
N ALA A 109 23.05 3.36 -23.91
CA ALA A 109 23.53 4.24 -24.96
C ALA A 109 22.98 5.65 -24.73
N ASP A 110 23.52 6.64 -25.41
CA ASP A 110 23.15 8.05 -25.24
C ASP A 110 22.54 8.61 -26.55
N ASP A 111 21.85 7.76 -27.30
CA ASP A 111 21.15 8.17 -28.50
C ASP A 111 19.63 8.23 -28.24
N GLU A 112 18.94 9.05 -29.05
CA GLU A 112 17.51 9.32 -28.90
C GLU A 112 16.65 8.07 -29.14
N ASP A 113 17.04 7.21 -30.07
CA ASP A 113 16.34 5.97 -30.41
C ASP A 113 16.36 5.01 -29.21
N PHE A 114 17.52 4.88 -28.55
CA PHE A 114 17.64 4.10 -27.32
C PHE A 114 16.73 4.63 -26.22
N LEU A 115 16.72 5.96 -25.99
CA LEU A 115 15.91 6.57 -24.94
C LEU A 115 14.41 6.40 -25.18
N ASN A 116 13.94 6.53 -26.42
CA ASN A 116 12.55 6.30 -26.79
C ASN A 116 12.17 4.83 -26.56
N ARG A 117 12.99 3.89 -27.05
CA ARG A 117 12.78 2.46 -26.82
C ARG A 117 12.78 2.11 -25.32
N LEU A 118 13.68 2.69 -24.54
CA LEU A 118 13.73 2.49 -23.08
C LEU A 118 12.45 2.97 -22.42
N ALA A 119 11.96 4.17 -22.80
CA ALA A 119 10.72 4.73 -22.25
C ALA A 119 9.51 3.82 -22.51
N ASP A 120 9.38 3.30 -23.75
CA ASP A 120 8.33 2.35 -24.11
C ASP A 120 8.43 1.05 -23.30
N ALA A 121 9.63 0.50 -23.17
CA ALA A 121 9.85 -0.71 -22.40
C ALA A 121 9.54 -0.52 -20.90
N VAL A 122 9.86 0.65 -20.34
CA VAL A 122 9.51 1.02 -18.97
C VAL A 122 8.00 1.10 -18.76
N GLN A 123 7.26 1.67 -19.71
CA GLN A 123 5.79 1.69 -19.66
C GLN A 123 5.19 0.29 -19.65
N ILE A 124 5.70 -0.60 -20.53
CA ILE A 124 5.28 -2.00 -20.60
C ILE A 124 5.62 -2.71 -19.26
N ALA A 125 6.80 -2.45 -18.69
CA ALA A 125 7.21 -3.06 -17.42
C ALA A 125 6.32 -2.62 -16.26
N PHE A 126 5.97 -1.35 -16.15
CA PHE A 126 4.99 -0.87 -15.17
C PHE A 126 3.61 -1.49 -15.37
N TYR A 127 3.16 -1.62 -16.62
CA TYR A 127 1.88 -2.23 -16.92
C TYR A 127 1.82 -3.70 -16.50
N GLU A 128 2.78 -4.52 -16.95
CA GLU A 128 2.83 -5.96 -16.64
C GLU A 128 3.09 -6.21 -15.14
N GLY A 129 3.90 -5.37 -14.50
CA GLY A 129 4.20 -5.43 -13.07
C GLY A 129 3.16 -4.78 -12.17
N LYS A 130 1.97 -4.42 -12.70
CA LYS A 130 0.88 -3.77 -11.95
C LYS A 130 1.35 -2.56 -11.15
N GLY A 131 2.16 -1.73 -11.77
CA GLY A 131 2.72 -0.51 -11.17
C GLY A 131 4.10 -0.67 -10.56
N SER A 132 4.67 -1.86 -10.55
CA SER A 132 6.04 -2.11 -10.05
C SER A 132 6.94 -2.56 -11.18
N LEU A 133 8.18 -2.10 -11.19
CA LEU A 133 9.23 -2.62 -12.06
C LEU A 133 10.56 -2.73 -11.32
N ALA A 134 11.47 -3.52 -11.84
CA ALA A 134 12.84 -3.59 -11.39
C ALA A 134 13.80 -3.47 -12.57
N LEU A 135 14.89 -2.77 -12.36
CA LEU A 135 16.02 -2.67 -13.29
C LEU A 135 17.19 -3.41 -12.68
N LYS A 136 17.69 -4.43 -13.36
CA LYS A 136 18.83 -5.21 -12.89
C LYS A 136 20.06 -4.89 -13.73
N GLU A 137 21.12 -4.44 -13.07
CA GLU A 137 22.45 -4.36 -13.65
C GLU A 137 23.09 -5.77 -13.67
N VAL A 138 23.30 -6.31 -14.87
CA VAL A 138 23.81 -7.68 -15.01
C VAL A 138 25.26 -7.80 -14.50
N ASP A 139 26.09 -6.82 -14.82
CA ASP A 139 27.53 -6.86 -14.53
C ASP A 139 27.84 -6.60 -13.03
N ARG A 140 26.96 -5.91 -12.29
CA ARG A 140 27.13 -5.57 -10.88
C ARG A 140 26.21 -6.32 -9.94
N ASP A 141 25.28 -7.09 -10.47
CA ASP A 141 24.23 -7.80 -9.71
C ASP A 141 23.41 -6.87 -8.79
N GLN A 142 23.25 -5.61 -9.20
CA GLN A 142 22.48 -4.61 -8.47
C GLN A 142 21.07 -4.52 -9.04
N MET A 143 20.06 -4.40 -8.15
CA MET A 143 18.66 -4.28 -8.53
C MET A 143 18.09 -2.97 -7.99
N HIS A 144 17.59 -2.12 -8.89
CA HIS A 144 16.86 -0.91 -8.61
C HIS A 144 15.36 -1.20 -8.74
N ARG A 145 14.57 -0.84 -7.73
CA ARG A 145 13.12 -1.07 -7.73
C ARG A 145 12.40 0.25 -7.82
N PHE A 146 11.31 0.27 -8.62
CA PHE A 146 10.48 1.44 -8.87
C PHE A 146 9.02 1.07 -8.70
N SER A 147 8.21 2.03 -8.25
CA SER A 147 6.76 1.88 -8.19
C SER A 147 6.08 3.17 -8.67
N ASN A 148 5.14 3.04 -9.61
CA ASN A 148 4.29 4.15 -10.03
C ASN A 148 3.02 4.26 -9.16
N ARG A 149 2.92 3.45 -8.09
CA ARG A 149 1.87 3.54 -7.09
C ARG A 149 2.34 4.41 -5.92
N PHE A 150 1.40 5.12 -5.33
CA PHE A 150 1.69 5.94 -4.15
C PHE A 150 1.68 5.05 -2.90
N GLU A 151 2.75 4.26 -2.75
CA GLU A 151 2.91 3.25 -1.72
C GLU A 151 4.33 3.19 -1.18
N ARG A 152 4.47 2.82 0.11
CA ARG A 152 5.76 2.60 0.77
C ARG A 152 5.59 1.62 1.92
N ASP A 153 6.60 0.79 2.19
CA ASP A 153 6.63 -0.17 3.31
C ASP A 153 5.38 -1.07 3.38
N GLY A 154 4.84 -1.47 2.22
CA GLY A 154 3.64 -2.30 2.12
C GLY A 154 2.32 -1.56 2.37
N MET A 155 2.35 -0.23 2.57
CA MET A 155 1.17 0.60 2.78
C MET A 155 0.89 1.45 1.53
N THR A 156 -0.38 1.52 1.15
CA THR A 156 -0.88 2.44 0.12
C THR A 156 -1.34 3.73 0.78
N PHE A 157 -0.93 4.86 0.24
CA PHE A 157 -1.25 6.19 0.74
C PHE A 157 -2.25 6.89 -0.19
N LEU A 158 -3.02 7.80 0.37
CA LEU A 158 -3.85 8.71 -0.42
C LEU A 158 -2.97 9.83 -0.97
N GLU A 159 -3.17 10.16 -2.24
CA GLU A 159 -2.47 11.30 -2.84
C GLU A 159 -2.93 12.60 -2.19
N PRO A 160 -1.98 13.50 -1.87
CA PRO A 160 -2.29 14.81 -1.34
C PRO A 160 -3.24 15.57 -2.27
N ASN A 161 -4.39 15.94 -1.75
CA ASN A 161 -5.36 16.79 -2.41
C ASN A 161 -6.10 17.65 -1.38
N ILE A 162 -6.80 18.69 -1.82
CA ILE A 162 -7.48 19.63 -0.92
C ILE A 162 -8.55 18.97 -0.04
N HIS A 163 -9.13 17.84 -0.47
CA HIS A 163 -10.15 17.13 0.27
C HIS A 163 -9.55 16.32 1.43
N LEU A 164 -8.33 15.78 1.23
CA LEU A 164 -7.60 15.06 2.27
C LEU A 164 -7.26 15.96 3.48
N PHE A 165 -7.01 17.23 3.23
CA PHE A 165 -6.70 18.22 4.27
C PHE A 165 -7.93 18.97 4.81
N SER A 166 -9.15 18.47 4.53
CA SER A 166 -10.39 19.07 5.00
C SER A 166 -11.08 18.18 6.02
N PHE A 167 -11.13 18.62 7.28
CA PHE A 167 -11.82 17.88 8.35
C PHE A 167 -13.33 17.74 8.13
N ASN A 168 -13.94 18.58 7.27
CA ASN A 168 -15.34 18.52 6.88
C ASN A 168 -15.60 17.64 5.65
N ASN A 169 -14.62 16.86 5.21
CA ASN A 169 -14.72 15.99 4.06
C ASN A 169 -14.45 14.52 4.47
N PRO A 170 -15.19 13.54 4.00
CA PRO A 170 -14.99 12.13 4.35
C PRO A 170 -13.55 11.62 4.15
N PHE A 171 -12.81 12.19 3.19
CA PHE A 171 -11.41 11.82 2.94
C PHE A 171 -10.43 12.38 3.98
N GLY A 172 -10.73 13.53 4.59
CA GLY A 172 -9.86 14.20 5.56
C GLY A 172 -10.37 14.15 6.99
N ALA A 173 -11.62 13.72 7.18
CA ALA A 173 -12.19 13.55 8.51
C ALA A 173 -11.56 12.38 9.26
N CYS A 174 -11.45 12.50 10.57
CA CYS A 174 -11.03 11.40 11.40
C CYS A 174 -12.00 10.21 11.27
N PRO A 175 -11.55 8.99 10.94
CA PRO A 175 -12.45 7.85 10.75
C PRO A 175 -13.18 7.40 12.04
N LYS A 176 -12.73 7.87 13.22
CA LYS A 176 -13.38 7.56 14.50
C LYS A 176 -14.50 8.54 14.84
N CYS A 177 -14.28 9.85 14.65
CA CYS A 177 -15.25 10.88 15.03
C CYS A 177 -15.88 11.57 13.83
N GLU A 178 -15.55 11.17 12.59
CA GLU A 178 -16.09 11.72 11.34
C GLU A 178 -15.97 13.27 11.24
N GLY A 179 -15.01 13.86 11.95
CA GLY A 179 -14.77 15.30 12.00
C GLY A 179 -15.48 16.03 13.14
N TYR A 180 -16.26 15.35 13.97
CA TYR A 180 -17.00 15.98 15.07
C TYR A 180 -16.13 16.27 16.31
N GLY A 181 -14.96 15.67 16.43
CA GLY A 181 -14.06 15.82 17.58
C GLY A 181 -14.35 14.84 18.71
N ASP A 182 -15.60 14.47 18.89
CA ASP A 182 -16.07 13.55 19.93
C ASP A 182 -16.68 12.30 19.32
N ILE A 183 -16.61 11.20 20.04
CA ILE A 183 -17.20 9.91 19.63
C ILE A 183 -18.47 9.71 20.48
N ILE A 184 -19.61 9.57 19.79
CA ILE A 184 -20.84 9.13 20.45
C ILE A 184 -20.75 7.62 20.62
N GLY A 185 -20.64 7.17 21.85
CA GLY A 185 -20.52 5.76 22.17
C GLY A 185 -20.78 5.48 23.64
N ILE A 186 -20.67 4.21 24.01
CA ILE A 186 -20.76 3.80 25.41
C ILE A 186 -19.38 4.07 26.05
N ASP A 187 -19.36 4.92 27.06
CA ASP A 187 -18.19 5.18 27.89
C ASP A 187 -18.11 4.13 29.01
N PRO A 188 -17.09 3.24 28.99
CA PRO A 188 -16.94 2.22 30.05
C PRO A 188 -16.82 2.81 31.46
N GLU A 189 -16.19 3.98 31.60
CA GLU A 189 -16.01 4.62 32.91
C GLU A 189 -17.34 5.19 33.47
N LEU A 190 -18.24 5.61 32.57
CA LEU A 190 -19.59 6.00 32.98
C LEU A 190 -20.50 4.79 33.24
N VAL A 191 -20.26 3.66 32.57
CA VAL A 191 -20.99 2.43 32.78
C VAL A 191 -20.57 1.75 34.07
N ILE A 192 -19.25 1.70 34.35
CA ILE A 192 -18.68 1.07 35.55
C ILE A 192 -17.77 2.10 36.24
N PRO A 193 -18.35 3.10 36.94
CA PRO A 193 -17.57 4.19 37.54
C PRO A 193 -16.71 3.73 38.73
N ASN A 194 -16.99 2.58 39.31
CA ASN A 194 -16.21 1.98 40.37
C ASN A 194 -15.96 0.50 40.10
N THR A 195 -14.78 0.20 39.61
CA THR A 195 -14.33 -1.18 39.30
C THR A 195 -14.08 -2.05 40.53
N GLY A 196 -14.12 -1.48 41.75
CA GLY A 196 -14.00 -2.22 42.99
C GLY A 196 -15.32 -2.82 43.47
N LEU A 197 -16.46 -2.51 42.80
CA LEU A 197 -17.75 -3.12 43.13
C LEU A 197 -18.02 -4.36 42.28
N SER A 198 -18.72 -5.31 42.86
CA SER A 198 -19.24 -6.46 42.12
C SER A 198 -20.53 -6.05 41.36
N VAL A 199 -20.92 -6.85 40.35
CA VAL A 199 -22.22 -6.64 39.66
C VAL A 199 -23.37 -6.72 40.67
N TYR A 200 -23.28 -7.61 41.65
CA TYR A 200 -24.22 -7.74 42.75
C TYR A 200 -24.35 -6.42 43.55
N ASP A 201 -23.22 -5.77 43.80
CA ASP A 201 -23.16 -4.49 44.55
C ASP A 201 -23.41 -3.27 43.65
N ASN A 202 -24.04 -3.46 42.52
CA ASN A 202 -24.40 -2.41 41.55
C ASN A 202 -23.18 -1.71 40.88
N ALA A 203 -22.17 -2.44 40.48
CA ALA A 203 -21.06 -1.89 39.69
C ALA A 203 -21.55 -1.19 38.41
N ILE A 204 -22.53 -1.77 37.75
CA ILE A 204 -23.07 -1.25 36.47
C ILE A 204 -24.09 -0.12 36.75
N PHE A 205 -23.63 1.12 36.54
CA PHE A 205 -24.43 2.31 36.90
C PHE A 205 -25.80 2.37 36.21
N PRO A 206 -25.98 2.08 34.90
CA PRO A 206 -27.27 2.09 34.23
C PRO A 206 -28.28 1.10 34.81
N TRP A 207 -27.83 0.05 35.49
CA TRP A 207 -28.70 -1.00 36.05
C TRP A 207 -29.14 -0.74 37.51
N ARG A 208 -28.72 0.40 38.07
CA ARG A 208 -29.11 0.80 39.45
C ARG A 208 -30.59 1.20 39.56
N GLY A 209 -31.19 1.68 38.46
CA GLY A 209 -32.58 2.10 38.43
C GLY A 209 -33.55 0.93 38.46
N GLU A 210 -34.73 1.13 39.03
CA GLU A 210 -35.79 0.09 39.16
C GLU A 210 -36.15 -0.57 37.83
N SER A 211 -36.23 0.21 36.76
CA SER A 211 -36.59 -0.27 35.40
C SER A 211 -35.54 -1.15 34.76
N MET A 212 -34.26 -1.05 35.19
CA MET A 212 -33.12 -1.76 34.59
C MET A 212 -32.50 -2.81 35.54
N SER A 213 -32.90 -2.84 36.81
CA SER A 213 -32.43 -3.80 37.81
C SER A 213 -32.64 -5.26 37.40
N TYR A 214 -33.67 -5.52 36.60
CA TYR A 214 -33.94 -6.83 36.04
C TYR A 214 -32.75 -7.43 35.27
N HIS A 215 -32.05 -6.61 34.51
CA HIS A 215 -30.86 -7.08 33.74
C HIS A 215 -29.72 -7.47 34.66
N ARG A 216 -29.51 -6.71 35.76
CA ARG A 216 -28.53 -7.08 36.80
C ARG A 216 -28.88 -8.43 37.42
N ASP A 217 -30.15 -8.58 37.83
CA ASP A 217 -30.64 -9.78 38.52
C ASP A 217 -30.57 -11.02 37.57
N GLN A 218 -30.86 -10.83 36.28
CA GLN A 218 -30.65 -11.89 35.29
C GLN A 218 -29.18 -12.31 35.18
N LEU A 219 -28.25 -11.35 35.09
CA LEU A 219 -26.83 -11.68 34.98
C LEU A 219 -26.34 -12.41 36.25
N VAL A 220 -26.68 -11.89 37.45
CA VAL A 220 -26.27 -12.49 38.71
C VAL A 220 -26.85 -13.91 38.87
N ASN A 221 -28.13 -14.12 38.55
CA ASN A 221 -28.77 -15.43 38.67
C ASN A 221 -28.26 -16.46 37.68
N ARG A 222 -27.67 -16.03 36.57
CA ARG A 222 -27.11 -16.89 35.52
C ARG A 222 -25.58 -16.90 35.46
N ALA A 223 -24.92 -16.29 36.46
CA ALA A 223 -23.46 -16.18 36.50
C ALA A 223 -22.78 -17.56 36.41
N TYR A 224 -23.37 -18.57 37.01
CA TYR A 224 -22.89 -19.96 36.97
C TYR A 224 -22.83 -20.57 35.57
N GLU A 225 -23.59 -20.02 34.60
CA GLU A 225 -23.58 -20.49 33.20
C GLU A 225 -22.33 -19.96 32.47
N PHE A 226 -21.69 -18.95 33.00
CA PHE A 226 -20.56 -18.23 32.38
C PHE A 226 -19.25 -18.39 33.15
N ASP A 227 -19.23 -19.21 34.19
CA ASP A 227 -18.06 -19.57 35.00
C ASP A 227 -17.42 -18.37 35.74
N PHE A 228 -18.26 -17.46 36.26
CA PHE A 228 -17.83 -16.34 37.11
C PHE A 228 -18.77 -16.06 38.30
#